data_d03edc0693872e3ffc4cf4ce121efe0c
#
_entry.id   d03edc0693872e3ffc4cf4ce121efe0c
#
_cell.length_a   1.000
_cell.length_b   1.000
_cell.length_c   1.000
_cell.angle_alpha   90.00
_cell.angle_beta   90.00
_cell.angle_gamma   90.00
#
_symmetry.space_group_name_H-M   'P 1'
#
loop_
_entity.id
_entity.type
_entity.pdbx_description
1 polymer ?
#
loop_
_entity_poly.entity_id
_entity_poly.type
_entity_poly.pdbx_seq_one_letter_code
_entity_poly.pdbx_strand_id
1 'polypeptide(L)'
;MLDDSVAFNLFEAIPPLPPMIKRAVISSLMLVLALTPFAAKAEKLVINSNESDPAPKETYTKVVDEFKKQNPDLQVEFNTMDHEGYKTAIRNWLTTEPPDIVFWFAGNRMKAFVDRGLLDDVTDLWKKNSYDQAFKSTLPSMTVDGKQWGIPTAYYQWGIYYRKDIFDKYGISVPKTWDEFLAAGKKLKENGITPVTIGTKFPWTAAGWFDYLDMRTNGYDFHIQLMDGKVPYSDPRVKDVFAKWKELIDAGFFLPNSSNYSWQESVPFLMNGKAAMILIGNFFTQTITDDMKDKIGFFPFPVIKPDLPDGEDAPVDTIHIPAKAKNKTGARKFLEFVAKPETQEMIAAGIKNLPANQNAKPPADPFLEAGAKLLANAKAAQFYDRDTNPEMATEGMKGFQEYMAYPSRIDSILQRLDKVEARVFKEQEK
;
A
#
# COMPACT_ATOMS: atom_id res chain seq x y z
N MET A 1 23.56 -42.09 -9.74
CA MET A 1 23.85 -43.49 -9.54
C MET A 1 25.36 -43.62 -9.66
N LEU A 2 26.04 -43.73 -8.54
CA LEU A 2 27.45 -44.06 -8.48
C LEU A 2 27.51 -45.56 -8.24
N ASP A 3 28.22 -46.24 -9.12
CA ASP A 3 28.33 -47.70 -9.27
C ASP A 3 28.91 -48.33 -7.99
N ASP A 4 28.18 -49.21 -7.35
CA ASP A 4 28.57 -49.97 -6.15
C ASP A 4 29.76 -50.91 -6.36
N SER A 5 30.28 -51.03 -7.62
CA SER A 5 31.38 -51.90 -7.98
C SER A 5 32.77 -51.37 -7.59
N VAL A 6 32.91 -50.06 -7.25
CA VAL A 6 34.20 -49.45 -6.91
C VAL A 6 34.53 -49.59 -5.42
N ALA A 7 33.57 -49.91 -4.57
CA ALA A 7 33.74 -50.08 -3.13
C ALA A 7 34.37 -51.42 -2.73
N PHE A 8 34.23 -52.46 -3.56
CA PHE A 8 34.66 -53.84 -3.22
C PHE A 8 36.14 -54.12 -3.48
N ASN A 9 36.79 -53.37 -4.41
CA ASN A 9 38.20 -53.62 -4.79
C ASN A 9 39.24 -52.90 -3.93
N LEU A 10 38.84 -52.06 -2.98
CA LEU A 10 39.78 -51.34 -2.13
C LEU A 10 40.15 -52.09 -0.84
N PHE A 11 39.48 -53.18 -0.51
CA PHE A 11 39.72 -53.97 0.71
C PHE A 11 40.70 -55.13 0.55
N GLU A 12 41.00 -55.59 -0.65
CA GLU A 12 41.90 -56.75 -0.90
C GLU A 12 43.42 -56.40 -0.99
N ALA A 13 43.79 -55.14 -0.99
CA ALA A 13 45.20 -54.72 -1.17
C ALA A 13 45.96 -54.32 0.11
N ILE A 14 45.38 -54.56 1.29
CA ILE A 14 46.07 -54.18 2.55
C ILE A 14 46.60 -55.50 3.24
N PRO A 15 47.94 -55.64 3.40
CA PRO A 15 48.48 -56.79 4.11
C PRO A 15 48.04 -56.79 5.58
N PRO A 16 47.94 -57.94 6.24
CA PRO A 16 47.40 -58.09 7.61
C PRO A 16 48.27 -57.33 8.60
N LEU A 17 47.74 -56.24 9.12
CA LEU A 17 48.34 -55.44 10.22
C LEU A 17 48.08 -56.05 11.56
N PRO A 18 49.00 -55.95 12.54
CA PRO A 18 48.80 -56.50 13.88
C PRO A 18 47.60 -55.86 14.60
N PRO A 19 46.89 -56.61 15.47
CA PRO A 19 45.56 -56.22 16.03
C PRO A 19 45.49 -54.88 16.74
N MET A 20 46.61 -54.41 17.28
CA MET A 20 46.66 -53.09 17.97
C MET A 20 46.61 -51.90 16.98
N ILE A 21 47.18 -52.04 15.78
CA ILE A 21 47.17 -50.99 14.76
C ILE A 21 45.81 -50.88 14.06
N LYS A 22 45.10 -51.99 13.90
CA LYS A 22 43.73 -51.98 13.34
C LYS A 22 42.73 -51.17 14.21
N ARG A 23 42.86 -51.20 15.52
CA ARG A 23 41.99 -50.40 16.41
C ARG A 23 42.26 -48.90 16.34
N ALA A 24 43.53 -48.49 16.21
CA ALA A 24 43.94 -47.09 16.07
C ALA A 24 43.48 -46.47 14.74
N VAL A 25 43.60 -47.19 13.62
CA VAL A 25 43.22 -46.74 12.29
C VAL A 25 41.69 -46.62 12.16
N ILE A 26 40.95 -47.59 12.72
CA ILE A 26 39.48 -47.55 12.70
C ILE A 26 38.94 -46.40 13.58
N SER A 27 39.55 -46.16 14.75
CA SER A 27 39.19 -45.05 15.63
C SER A 27 39.50 -43.68 15.02
N SER A 28 40.62 -43.54 14.27
CA SER A 28 40.94 -42.30 13.58
C SER A 28 40.07 -42.04 12.34
N LEU A 29 39.63 -43.08 11.62
CA LEU A 29 38.72 -42.94 10.49
C LEU A 29 37.32 -42.59 10.95
N MET A 30 36.82 -43.14 12.08
CA MET A 30 35.52 -42.75 12.63
C MET A 30 35.53 -41.34 13.23
N LEU A 31 36.65 -40.84 13.71
CA LEU A 31 36.76 -39.47 14.24
C LEU A 31 36.82 -38.40 13.10
N VAL A 32 37.29 -38.75 11.92
CA VAL A 32 37.32 -37.85 10.75
C VAL A 32 35.95 -37.78 10.05
N LEU A 33 35.13 -38.83 10.11
CA LEU A 33 33.74 -38.80 9.59
C LEU A 33 32.76 -38.03 10.49
N ALA A 34 33.10 -37.79 11.76
CA ALA A 34 32.26 -37.00 12.67
C ALA A 34 32.51 -35.48 12.61
N LEU A 35 33.45 -35.02 11.78
CA LEU A 35 33.80 -33.61 11.60
C LEU A 35 33.44 -33.05 10.20
N THR A 36 32.60 -33.73 9.44
CA THR A 36 31.94 -33.02 8.32
C THR A 36 31.00 -31.99 8.96
N PRO A 37 31.24 -30.69 8.81
CA PRO A 37 30.23 -29.74 9.23
C PRO A 37 28.98 -30.09 8.41
N PHE A 38 27.91 -30.46 9.08
CA PHE A 38 26.57 -30.37 8.51
C PHE A 38 26.50 -28.90 8.07
N ALA A 39 26.74 -28.63 6.80
CA ALA A 39 26.41 -27.35 6.22
C ALA A 39 24.88 -27.23 6.43
N ALA A 40 24.48 -26.60 7.53
CA ALA A 40 23.10 -26.27 7.75
C ALA A 40 22.67 -25.54 6.48
N LYS A 41 21.76 -26.15 5.72
CA LYS A 41 21.22 -25.55 4.50
C LYS A 41 20.67 -24.19 4.95
N ALA A 42 21.27 -23.11 4.44
CA ALA A 42 20.85 -21.76 4.81
C ALA A 42 19.32 -21.67 4.67
N GLU A 43 18.64 -21.29 5.74
CA GLU A 43 17.19 -21.14 5.68
C GLU A 43 16.83 -20.09 4.67
N LYS A 44 15.94 -20.42 3.75
CA LYS A 44 15.46 -19.50 2.72
C LYS A 44 14.31 -18.66 3.25
N LEU A 45 14.36 -17.34 3.03
CA LEU A 45 13.30 -16.39 3.29
C LEU A 45 12.86 -15.77 1.96
N VAL A 46 11.61 -15.94 1.57
CA VAL A 46 11.05 -15.40 0.33
C VAL A 46 10.13 -14.22 0.65
N ILE A 47 10.43 -13.07 0.05
CA ILE A 47 9.68 -11.83 0.24
C ILE A 47 9.12 -11.39 -1.12
N ASN A 48 7.80 -11.22 -1.23
CA ASN A 48 7.15 -10.68 -2.41
C ASN A 48 6.59 -9.29 -2.14
N SER A 49 6.90 -8.34 -3.03
CA SER A 49 6.55 -6.93 -2.93
C SER A 49 5.80 -6.43 -4.16
N ASN A 50 4.82 -5.55 -3.95
CA ASN A 50 4.12 -4.77 -4.98
C ASN A 50 4.77 -3.40 -5.24
N GLU A 51 5.86 -3.09 -4.59
CA GLU A 51 6.58 -1.82 -4.67
C GLU A 51 7.45 -1.77 -5.94
N SER A 52 6.79 -1.63 -7.10
CA SER A 52 7.38 -1.79 -8.43
C SER A 52 7.84 -0.48 -9.06
N ASP A 53 7.35 0.66 -8.62
CA ASP A 53 7.80 1.96 -9.08
C ASP A 53 9.28 2.19 -8.70
N PRO A 54 10.05 2.96 -9.49
CA PRO A 54 11.52 3.03 -9.34
C PRO A 54 12.00 3.34 -7.91
N ALA A 55 11.46 4.38 -7.28
CA ALA A 55 11.91 4.82 -5.95
C ALA A 55 11.55 3.81 -4.83
N PRO A 56 10.31 3.30 -4.73
CA PRO A 56 9.95 2.24 -3.78
C PRO A 56 10.77 0.96 -3.98
N LYS A 57 10.93 0.51 -5.22
CA LYS A 57 11.70 -0.69 -5.54
C LYS A 57 13.17 -0.56 -5.08
N GLU A 58 13.81 0.57 -5.38
CA GLU A 58 15.17 0.85 -4.93
C GLU A 58 15.25 0.89 -3.40
N THR A 59 14.29 1.55 -2.76
CA THR A 59 14.25 1.70 -1.30
C THR A 59 14.15 0.35 -0.62
N TYR A 60 13.17 -0.48 -0.99
CA TYR A 60 13.01 -1.78 -0.37
C TYR A 60 14.11 -2.77 -0.74
N THR A 61 14.76 -2.62 -1.89
CA THR A 61 15.99 -3.36 -2.19
C THR A 61 17.08 -3.04 -1.17
N LYS A 62 17.31 -1.75 -0.87
CA LYS A 62 18.27 -1.32 0.16
C LYS A 62 17.90 -1.83 1.57
N VAL A 63 16.61 -1.79 1.93
CA VAL A 63 16.11 -2.31 3.22
C VAL A 63 16.41 -3.81 3.34
N VAL A 64 16.13 -4.57 2.29
CA VAL A 64 16.41 -6.02 2.27
C VAL A 64 17.91 -6.30 2.29
N ASP A 65 18.73 -5.52 1.59
CA ASP A 65 20.18 -5.69 1.60
C ASP A 65 20.78 -5.37 2.99
N GLU A 66 20.23 -4.39 3.70
CA GLU A 66 20.64 -4.12 5.07
C GLU A 66 20.22 -5.25 6.04
N PHE A 67 19.03 -5.81 5.85
CA PHE A 67 18.59 -6.99 6.60
C PHE A 67 19.50 -8.21 6.35
N LYS A 68 19.92 -8.46 5.10
CA LYS A 68 20.85 -9.55 4.75
C LYS A 68 22.19 -9.42 5.47
N LYS A 69 22.75 -8.20 5.57
CA LYS A 69 24.01 -7.95 6.28
C LYS A 69 23.91 -8.32 7.75
N GLN A 70 22.75 -8.06 8.38
CA GLN A 70 22.51 -8.39 9.78
C GLN A 70 22.13 -9.87 10.01
N ASN A 71 21.80 -10.61 8.93
CA ASN A 71 21.38 -12.01 8.98
C ASN A 71 22.08 -12.85 7.92
N PRO A 72 23.42 -13.00 8.00
CA PRO A 72 24.22 -13.67 6.96
C PRO A 72 23.88 -15.17 6.79
N ASP A 73 23.26 -15.79 7.79
CA ASP A 73 22.85 -17.19 7.73
C ASP A 73 21.51 -17.41 7.02
N LEU A 74 20.80 -16.34 6.66
CA LEU A 74 19.55 -16.39 5.88
C LEU A 74 19.82 -16.16 4.39
N GLN A 75 19.33 -17.08 3.56
CA GLN A 75 19.24 -16.84 2.13
C GLN A 75 17.95 -16.07 1.81
N VAL A 76 18.06 -14.75 1.59
CA VAL A 76 16.89 -13.90 1.32
C VAL A 76 16.69 -13.72 -0.18
N GLU A 77 15.50 -14.11 -0.65
CA GLU A 77 15.00 -13.85 -2.01
C GLU A 77 13.96 -12.72 -1.94
N PHE A 78 14.19 -11.63 -2.66
CA PHE A 78 13.28 -10.48 -2.76
C PHE A 78 12.76 -10.34 -4.18
N ASN A 79 11.45 -10.49 -4.34
CA ASN A 79 10.75 -10.42 -5.61
C ASN A 79 9.86 -9.19 -5.65
N THR A 80 9.92 -8.43 -6.73
CA THR A 80 9.04 -7.31 -6.99
C THR A 80 8.18 -7.60 -8.21
N MET A 81 6.88 -7.41 -8.09
CA MET A 81 5.91 -7.56 -9.17
C MET A 81 5.19 -6.23 -9.41
N ASP A 82 4.74 -6.02 -10.64
CA ASP A 82 3.83 -4.92 -10.99
C ASP A 82 2.66 -4.80 -10.00
N HIS A 83 2.37 -3.58 -9.58
CA HIS A 83 1.41 -3.30 -8.50
C HIS A 83 0.02 -3.91 -8.74
N GLU A 84 -0.53 -3.78 -9.95
CA GLU A 84 -1.87 -4.29 -10.26
C GLU A 84 -1.88 -5.81 -10.47
N GLY A 85 -0.84 -6.33 -11.10
CA GLY A 85 -0.63 -7.78 -11.25
C GLY A 85 -0.48 -8.47 -9.90
N TYR A 86 0.24 -7.84 -8.95
CA TYR A 86 0.41 -8.33 -7.59
C TYR A 86 -0.92 -8.47 -6.84
N LYS A 87 -1.82 -7.46 -6.94
CA LYS A 87 -3.15 -7.51 -6.31
C LYS A 87 -3.99 -8.72 -6.76
N THR A 88 -3.74 -9.20 -7.96
CA THR A 88 -4.38 -10.43 -8.48
C THR A 88 -3.65 -11.67 -8.01
N ALA A 89 -2.33 -11.69 -8.10
CA ALA A 89 -1.49 -12.86 -7.80
C ALA A 89 -1.51 -13.25 -6.32
N ILE A 90 -1.52 -12.29 -5.39
CA ILE A 90 -1.49 -12.54 -3.94
C ILE A 90 -2.64 -13.45 -3.48
N ARG A 91 -3.83 -13.30 -4.06
CA ARG A 91 -5.01 -14.12 -3.72
C ARG A 91 -4.77 -15.60 -3.99
N ASN A 92 -4.04 -15.92 -5.06
CA ASN A 92 -3.67 -17.28 -5.40
C ASN A 92 -2.54 -17.79 -4.50
N TRP A 93 -1.48 -17.02 -4.32
CA TRP A 93 -0.33 -17.41 -3.49
C TRP A 93 -0.74 -17.77 -2.07
N LEU A 94 -1.54 -16.91 -1.42
CA LEU A 94 -1.95 -17.14 -0.03
C LEU A 94 -2.72 -18.44 0.17
N THR A 95 -3.42 -18.93 -0.85
CA THR A 95 -4.20 -20.18 -0.77
C THR A 95 -3.40 -21.42 -1.16
N THR A 96 -2.41 -21.28 -2.04
CA THR A 96 -1.62 -22.40 -2.60
C THR A 96 -0.25 -22.52 -1.92
N GLU A 97 0.74 -21.79 -2.42
CA GLU A 97 2.12 -21.80 -1.95
C GLU A 97 2.60 -20.36 -1.77
N PRO A 98 2.39 -19.76 -0.59
CA PRO A 98 2.77 -18.38 -0.35
C PRO A 98 4.27 -18.21 -0.18
N PRO A 99 4.82 -16.98 -0.44
CA PRO A 99 6.11 -16.59 0.08
C PRO A 99 6.07 -16.53 1.62
N ASP A 100 7.18 -16.18 2.26
CA ASP A 100 7.22 -16.04 3.72
C ASP A 100 6.76 -14.65 4.17
N ILE A 101 6.89 -13.66 3.31
CA ILE A 101 6.41 -12.28 3.55
C ILE A 101 5.71 -11.77 2.31
N VAL A 102 4.58 -11.10 2.53
CA VAL A 102 3.83 -10.35 1.53
C VAL A 102 3.69 -8.89 1.95
N PHE A 103 3.84 -7.98 0.99
CA PHE A 103 3.45 -6.59 1.12
C PHE A 103 1.95 -6.47 0.85
N TRP A 104 1.25 -5.64 1.61
CA TRP A 104 -0.18 -5.44 1.43
C TRP A 104 -0.63 -4.10 2.04
N PHE A 105 -1.91 -4.01 2.31
CA PHE A 105 -2.60 -2.84 2.82
C PHE A 105 -3.34 -3.16 4.12
N ALA A 106 -3.46 -2.18 5.01
CA ALA A 106 -4.23 -2.27 6.24
C ALA A 106 -5.76 -2.26 5.98
N GLY A 107 -6.54 -2.17 7.04
CA GLY A 107 -7.99 -2.05 6.98
C GLY A 107 -8.69 -3.30 6.45
N ASN A 108 -9.78 -3.14 5.73
CA ASN A 108 -10.58 -4.26 5.22
C ASN A 108 -9.87 -5.10 4.15
N ARG A 109 -8.86 -4.56 3.49
CA ARG A 109 -7.98 -5.35 2.60
C ARG A 109 -7.24 -6.44 3.37
N MET A 110 -6.67 -6.10 4.53
CA MET A 110 -6.04 -7.07 5.43
C MET A 110 -7.10 -7.99 6.04
N LYS A 111 -8.19 -7.41 6.57
CA LYS A 111 -9.28 -8.15 7.22
C LYS A 111 -9.81 -9.27 6.32
N ALA A 112 -9.99 -9.03 5.04
CA ALA A 112 -10.46 -10.05 4.08
C ALA A 112 -9.56 -11.30 4.00
N PHE A 113 -8.28 -11.17 4.28
CA PHE A 113 -7.36 -12.31 4.38
C PHE A 113 -7.36 -12.93 5.77
N VAL A 114 -7.51 -12.11 6.82
CA VAL A 114 -7.65 -12.58 8.21
C VAL A 114 -8.90 -13.45 8.37
N ASP A 115 -10.06 -13.01 7.89
CA ASP A 115 -11.33 -13.75 7.97
C ASP A 115 -11.27 -15.12 7.30
N ARG A 116 -10.36 -15.28 6.33
CA ARG A 116 -10.11 -16.53 5.61
C ARG A 116 -8.97 -17.36 6.20
N GLY A 117 -8.37 -16.94 7.30
CA GLY A 117 -7.25 -17.63 7.94
C GLY A 117 -5.97 -17.66 7.09
N LEU A 118 -5.73 -16.65 6.26
CA LEU A 118 -4.61 -16.62 5.31
C LEU A 118 -3.37 -15.89 5.82
N LEU A 119 -3.48 -15.17 6.95
CA LEU A 119 -2.37 -14.47 7.59
C LEU A 119 -2.04 -15.09 8.94
N ASP A 120 -0.81 -14.88 9.39
CA ASP A 120 -0.31 -15.30 10.70
C ASP A 120 -0.57 -14.21 11.75
N ASP A 121 -1.00 -14.63 12.96
CA ASP A 121 -1.18 -13.74 14.10
C ASP A 121 0.20 -13.34 14.65
N VAL A 122 0.47 -12.05 14.72
CA VAL A 122 1.73 -11.48 15.23
C VAL A 122 1.54 -10.62 16.48
N THR A 123 0.42 -10.81 17.18
CA THR A 123 0.08 -10.06 18.39
C THR A 123 1.13 -10.22 19.49
N ASP A 124 1.74 -11.39 19.59
CA ASP A 124 2.84 -11.65 20.54
C ASP A 124 4.07 -10.76 20.24
N LEU A 125 4.36 -10.53 18.97
CA LEU A 125 5.43 -9.63 18.52
C LEU A 125 5.14 -8.17 18.92
N TRP A 126 3.88 -7.75 18.76
CA TRP A 126 3.43 -6.42 19.16
C TRP A 126 3.55 -6.22 20.66
N LYS A 127 3.13 -7.19 21.46
CA LYS A 127 3.24 -7.15 22.95
C LYS A 127 4.69 -7.15 23.42
N LYS A 128 5.51 -8.05 22.86
CA LYS A 128 6.94 -8.18 23.21
C LYS A 128 7.71 -6.88 23.00
N ASN A 129 7.42 -6.14 21.93
CA ASN A 129 8.17 -4.97 21.50
C ASN A 129 7.45 -3.64 21.78
N SER A 130 6.31 -3.64 22.48
CA SER A 130 5.48 -2.45 22.74
C SER A 130 5.10 -1.69 21.48
N TYR A 131 4.76 -2.42 20.41
CA TYR A 131 4.41 -1.82 19.11
C TYR A 131 3.07 -1.10 19.14
N ASP A 132 2.20 -1.38 20.11
CA ASP A 132 0.98 -0.59 20.38
C ASP A 132 1.31 0.87 20.69
N GLN A 133 2.45 1.15 21.31
CA GLN A 133 2.94 2.50 21.53
C GLN A 133 3.66 3.05 20.29
N ALA A 134 4.55 2.25 19.68
CA ALA A 134 5.34 2.69 18.52
C ALA A 134 4.48 3.00 17.29
N PHE A 135 3.39 2.27 17.09
CA PHE A 135 2.49 2.41 15.95
C PHE A 135 1.08 2.89 16.34
N LYS A 136 0.98 3.73 17.36
CA LYS A 136 -0.29 4.17 17.96
C LYS A 136 -1.27 4.74 16.93
N SER A 137 -0.81 5.53 15.98
CA SER A 137 -1.65 6.15 14.93
C SER A 137 -2.22 5.14 13.95
N THR A 138 -1.52 4.04 13.69
CA THR A 138 -1.92 3.00 12.73
C THR A 138 -2.49 1.74 13.39
N LEU A 139 -2.43 1.64 14.71
CA LEU A 139 -2.91 0.49 15.47
C LEU A 139 -4.37 0.09 15.15
N PRO A 140 -5.35 1.02 15.02
CA PRO A 140 -6.71 0.63 14.68
C PRO A 140 -6.82 -0.10 13.35
N SER A 141 -6.13 0.37 12.32
CA SER A 141 -6.16 -0.23 10.98
C SER A 141 -5.36 -1.54 10.86
N MET A 142 -4.51 -1.84 11.86
CA MET A 142 -3.75 -3.09 11.97
C MET A 142 -4.44 -4.14 12.85
N THR A 143 -5.58 -3.80 13.47
CA THR A 143 -6.25 -4.64 14.46
C THR A 143 -7.54 -5.24 13.90
N VAL A 144 -7.64 -6.56 13.90
CA VAL A 144 -8.87 -7.32 13.61
C VAL A 144 -9.11 -8.29 14.75
N ASP A 145 -10.31 -8.28 15.33
CA ASP A 145 -10.72 -9.14 16.46
C ASP A 145 -9.76 -9.05 17.67
N GLY A 146 -9.26 -7.83 17.93
CA GLY A 146 -8.33 -7.56 19.04
C GLY A 146 -6.91 -8.07 18.82
N LYS A 147 -6.57 -8.54 17.63
CA LYS A 147 -5.28 -9.09 17.24
C LYS A 147 -4.61 -8.28 16.14
N GLN A 148 -3.28 -8.35 16.08
CA GLN A 148 -2.46 -7.69 15.07
C GLN A 148 -1.93 -8.71 14.06
N TRP A 149 -1.95 -8.34 12.77
CA TRP A 149 -1.74 -9.27 11.68
C TRP A 149 -0.56 -8.92 10.76
N GLY A 150 0.22 -7.92 11.12
CA GLY A 150 1.40 -7.48 10.38
C GLY A 150 2.08 -6.28 11.02
N ILE A 151 2.97 -5.64 10.26
CA ILE A 151 3.65 -4.40 10.66
C ILE A 151 3.35 -3.32 9.62
N PRO A 152 2.93 -2.11 10.04
CA PRO A 152 2.78 -0.98 9.12
C PRO A 152 4.17 -0.47 8.71
N THR A 153 4.32 -0.15 7.43
CA THR A 153 5.60 0.35 6.88
C THR A 153 5.62 1.84 6.70
N ALA A 154 4.49 2.41 6.29
CA ALA A 154 4.31 3.85 6.08
C ALA A 154 2.81 4.20 6.02
N TYR A 155 2.51 5.48 6.13
CA TYR A 155 1.20 6.05 5.79
C TYR A 155 1.40 7.41 5.11
N TYR A 156 0.37 7.92 4.46
CA TYR A 156 0.52 9.17 3.70
C TYR A 156 -0.80 9.89 3.54
N GLN A 157 -0.71 11.23 3.44
CA GLN A 157 -1.85 12.08 3.12
C GLN A 157 -2.21 11.98 1.63
N TRP A 158 -3.46 12.23 1.35
CA TRP A 158 -3.98 12.60 0.04
C TRP A 158 -4.29 14.08 0.01
N GLY A 159 -4.36 14.65 -1.19
CA GLY A 159 -4.75 16.03 -1.41
C GLY A 159 -4.41 16.49 -2.82
N ILE A 160 -4.54 17.77 -3.07
CA ILE A 160 -4.35 18.33 -4.40
C ILE A 160 -2.94 18.90 -4.54
N TYR A 161 -2.19 18.31 -5.47
CA TYR A 161 -0.91 18.85 -5.92
C TYR A 161 -1.16 19.73 -7.14
N TYR A 162 -0.48 20.88 -7.21
CA TYR A 162 -0.75 21.89 -8.24
C TYR A 162 0.50 22.58 -8.75
N ARG A 163 0.41 23.16 -9.93
CA ARG A 163 1.44 23.97 -10.58
C ARG A 163 1.36 25.42 -10.06
N LYS A 164 2.28 25.79 -9.15
CA LYS A 164 2.40 27.16 -8.61
C LYS A 164 2.61 28.17 -9.72
N ASP A 165 3.53 27.90 -10.63
CA ASP A 165 3.85 28.77 -11.75
C ASP A 165 2.67 29.04 -12.72
N ILE A 166 1.79 28.04 -12.90
CA ILE A 166 0.55 28.20 -13.67
C ILE A 166 -0.45 29.07 -12.90
N PHE A 167 -0.62 28.80 -11.60
CA PHE A 167 -1.50 29.59 -10.73
C PHE A 167 -1.06 31.06 -10.71
N ASP A 168 0.23 31.30 -10.49
CA ASP A 168 0.83 32.64 -10.47
C ASP A 168 0.64 33.35 -11.82
N LYS A 169 0.93 32.66 -12.93
CA LYS A 169 0.78 33.21 -14.29
C LYS A 169 -0.62 33.70 -14.56
N TYR A 170 -1.64 32.99 -14.09
CA TYR A 170 -3.03 33.36 -14.33
C TYR A 170 -3.68 34.07 -13.12
N GLY A 171 -2.94 34.43 -12.09
CA GLY A 171 -3.44 35.12 -10.90
C GLY A 171 -4.54 34.30 -10.20
N ILE A 172 -4.30 33.00 -10.00
CA ILE A 172 -5.19 32.09 -9.30
C ILE A 172 -4.65 31.91 -7.89
N SER A 173 -5.45 32.22 -6.88
CA SER A 173 -5.14 31.92 -5.50
C SER A 173 -5.43 30.44 -5.19
N VAL A 174 -4.70 29.86 -4.24
CA VAL A 174 -4.95 28.50 -3.77
C VAL A 174 -6.37 28.40 -3.19
N PRO A 175 -7.27 27.57 -3.78
CA PRO A 175 -8.64 27.50 -3.34
C PRO A 175 -8.78 26.80 -1.97
N LYS A 176 -9.59 27.36 -1.11
CA LYS A 176 -9.93 26.80 0.21
C LYS A 176 -11.34 26.23 0.25
N THR A 177 -12.22 26.79 -0.56
CA THR A 177 -13.62 26.42 -0.67
C THR A 177 -13.95 25.82 -2.03
N TRP A 178 -15.07 25.11 -2.09
CA TRP A 178 -15.56 24.52 -3.33
C TRP A 178 -15.79 25.56 -4.44
N ASP A 179 -16.40 26.70 -4.08
CA ASP A 179 -16.65 27.77 -5.06
C ASP A 179 -15.36 28.37 -5.60
N GLU A 180 -14.34 28.56 -4.75
CA GLU A 180 -13.02 29.02 -5.19
C GLU A 180 -12.36 27.97 -6.11
N PHE A 181 -12.53 26.67 -5.82
CA PHE A 181 -12.00 25.60 -6.64
C PHE A 181 -12.67 25.56 -8.03
N LEU A 182 -13.99 25.70 -8.09
CA LEU A 182 -14.72 25.82 -9.36
C LEU A 182 -14.27 27.06 -10.15
N ALA A 183 -14.10 28.21 -9.48
CA ALA A 183 -13.62 29.44 -10.12
C ALA A 183 -12.19 29.29 -10.67
N ALA A 184 -11.31 28.65 -9.91
CA ALA A 184 -9.94 28.36 -10.36
C ALA A 184 -9.94 27.46 -11.60
N GLY A 185 -10.71 26.40 -11.61
CA GLY A 185 -10.84 25.49 -12.77
C GLY A 185 -11.41 26.18 -14.00
N LYS A 186 -12.45 27.02 -13.85
CA LYS A 186 -13.00 27.82 -14.94
C LYS A 186 -11.92 28.72 -15.56
N LYS A 187 -11.17 29.42 -14.72
CA LYS A 187 -10.09 30.32 -15.19
C LYS A 187 -8.98 29.55 -15.92
N LEU A 188 -8.63 28.35 -15.47
CA LEU A 188 -7.68 27.47 -16.15
C LEU A 188 -8.21 27.06 -17.54
N LYS A 189 -9.48 26.62 -17.61
CA LYS A 189 -10.13 26.25 -18.88
C LYS A 189 -10.17 27.38 -19.89
N GLU A 190 -10.50 28.60 -19.47
CA GLU A 190 -10.51 29.80 -20.32
C GLU A 190 -9.12 30.09 -20.91
N ASN A 191 -8.07 29.63 -20.26
CA ASN A 191 -6.68 29.75 -20.73
C ASN A 191 -6.14 28.47 -21.41
N GLY A 192 -7.00 27.51 -21.75
CA GLY A 192 -6.62 26.30 -22.48
C GLY A 192 -5.88 25.25 -21.63
N ILE A 193 -5.91 25.37 -20.30
CA ILE A 193 -5.29 24.45 -19.35
C ILE A 193 -6.37 23.49 -18.80
N THR A 194 -6.11 22.19 -18.83
CA THR A 194 -6.95 21.21 -18.15
C THR A 194 -6.84 21.43 -16.63
N PRO A 195 -7.94 21.65 -15.88
CA PRO A 195 -7.84 21.87 -14.45
C PRO A 195 -7.18 20.73 -13.70
N VAL A 196 -7.63 19.50 -13.94
CA VAL A 196 -7.18 18.32 -13.20
C VAL A 196 -6.76 17.20 -14.14
N THR A 197 -5.54 16.72 -14.01
CA THR A 197 -5.15 15.45 -14.62
C THR A 197 -5.55 14.28 -13.72
N ILE A 198 -5.98 13.19 -14.32
CA ILE A 198 -6.32 11.94 -13.67
C ILE A 198 -6.16 10.80 -14.67
N GLY A 199 -5.62 9.66 -14.24
CA GLY A 199 -5.60 8.43 -15.00
C GLY A 199 -6.46 7.39 -14.30
N THR A 200 -7.50 6.89 -14.96
CA THR A 200 -8.47 5.95 -14.38
C THR A 200 -8.46 4.58 -15.04
N LYS A 201 -7.41 4.24 -15.82
CA LYS A 201 -7.21 2.89 -16.36
C LYS A 201 -7.32 1.83 -15.26
N PHE A 202 -6.77 2.14 -14.09
CA PHE A 202 -7.02 1.47 -12.84
C PHE A 202 -7.92 2.38 -12.00
N PRO A 203 -9.18 2.02 -11.75
CA PRO A 203 -10.22 2.97 -11.35
C PRO A 203 -10.11 3.47 -9.89
N TRP A 204 -9.11 3.01 -9.12
CA TRP A 204 -8.91 3.46 -7.74
C TRP A 204 -8.64 4.98 -7.64
N THR A 205 -8.08 5.62 -8.67
CA THR A 205 -7.89 7.06 -8.66
C THR A 205 -9.21 7.85 -8.65
N ALA A 206 -10.26 7.29 -9.26
CA ALA A 206 -11.60 7.87 -9.19
C ALA A 206 -12.22 7.73 -7.78
N ALA A 207 -11.82 6.70 -7.03
CA ALA A 207 -12.31 6.52 -5.67
C ALA A 207 -11.84 7.62 -4.71
N GLY A 208 -10.62 8.14 -4.87
CA GLY A 208 -10.17 9.29 -4.07
C GLY A 208 -11.04 10.53 -4.27
N TRP A 209 -11.59 10.75 -5.47
CA TRP A 209 -12.58 11.80 -5.68
C TRP A 209 -13.89 11.52 -4.95
N PHE A 210 -14.36 10.28 -4.99
CA PHE A 210 -15.57 9.88 -4.26
C PHE A 210 -15.38 10.08 -2.74
N ASP A 211 -14.28 9.61 -2.17
CA ASP A 211 -13.99 9.71 -0.74
C ASP A 211 -14.01 11.17 -0.26
N TYR A 212 -13.27 12.03 -0.93
CA TYR A 212 -13.23 13.44 -0.56
C TYR A 212 -14.56 14.17 -0.78
N LEU A 213 -15.25 13.91 -1.89
CA LEU A 213 -16.57 14.49 -2.13
C LEU A 213 -17.57 14.04 -1.09
N ASP A 214 -17.54 12.76 -0.67
CA ASP A 214 -18.43 12.25 0.36
C ASP A 214 -18.08 12.83 1.73
N MET A 215 -16.82 12.76 2.15
CA MET A 215 -16.40 13.31 3.44
C MET A 215 -16.66 14.82 3.55
N ARG A 216 -16.51 15.59 2.48
CA ARG A 216 -16.77 17.05 2.46
C ARG A 216 -18.26 17.40 2.30
N THR A 217 -19.11 16.48 1.81
CA THR A 217 -20.56 16.67 1.64
C THR A 217 -21.37 16.12 2.80
N ASN A 218 -20.99 14.95 3.33
CA ASN A 218 -21.77 14.20 4.31
C ASN A 218 -21.03 13.99 5.64
N GLY A 219 -19.72 14.22 5.68
CA GLY A 219 -18.87 14.06 6.85
C GLY A 219 -18.28 12.66 6.98
N TYR A 220 -17.21 12.57 7.75
CA TYR A 220 -16.45 11.33 7.97
C TYR A 220 -17.32 10.17 8.52
N ASP A 221 -18.17 10.44 9.51
CA ASP A 221 -18.95 9.38 10.16
C ASP A 221 -20.00 8.78 9.22
N PHE A 222 -20.54 9.56 8.28
CA PHE A 222 -21.40 9.06 7.22
C PHE A 222 -20.61 8.20 6.23
N HIS A 223 -19.46 8.70 5.80
CA HIS A 223 -18.57 7.97 4.89
C HIS A 223 -18.22 6.58 5.43
N ILE A 224 -17.81 6.47 6.69
CA ILE A 224 -17.50 5.18 7.31
C ILE A 224 -18.72 4.27 7.39
N GLN A 225 -19.93 4.81 7.68
CA GLN A 225 -21.16 4.02 7.68
C GLN A 225 -21.48 3.46 6.28
N LEU A 226 -21.23 4.23 5.23
CA LEU A 226 -21.38 3.77 3.85
C LEU A 226 -20.36 2.67 3.53
N MET A 227 -19.10 2.85 3.94
CA MET A 227 -18.05 1.84 3.75
C MET A 227 -18.33 0.52 4.47
N ASP A 228 -18.99 0.59 5.63
CA ASP A 228 -19.42 -0.55 6.44
C ASP A 228 -20.71 -1.24 5.92
N GLY A 229 -21.33 -0.73 4.84
CA GLY A 229 -22.60 -1.24 4.32
C GLY A 229 -23.81 -0.99 5.25
N LYS A 230 -23.73 0.03 6.12
CA LYS A 230 -24.82 0.45 7.01
C LYS A 230 -25.76 1.45 6.37
N VAL A 231 -25.38 2.01 5.25
CA VAL A 231 -26.13 2.99 4.46
C VAL A 231 -26.08 2.56 3.00
N PRO A 232 -27.22 2.43 2.30
CA PRO A 232 -27.23 2.02 0.90
C PRO A 232 -26.70 3.12 -0.03
N TYR A 233 -26.12 2.72 -1.14
CA TYR A 233 -25.65 3.66 -2.16
C TYR A 233 -26.77 4.48 -2.81
N SER A 234 -28.02 4.02 -2.76
CA SER A 234 -29.20 4.77 -3.19
C SER A 234 -29.66 5.84 -2.18
N ASP A 235 -29.03 5.96 -0.99
CA ASP A 235 -29.33 7.03 -0.04
C ASP A 235 -29.21 8.41 -0.74
N PRO A 236 -30.17 9.32 -0.52
CA PRO A 236 -30.13 10.66 -1.14
C PRO A 236 -28.82 11.42 -0.91
N ARG A 237 -28.17 11.22 0.24
CA ARG A 237 -26.89 11.87 0.56
C ARG A 237 -25.76 11.40 -0.36
N VAL A 238 -25.78 10.14 -0.81
CA VAL A 238 -24.84 9.62 -1.81
C VAL A 238 -25.11 10.27 -3.16
N LYS A 239 -26.38 10.49 -3.52
CA LYS A 239 -26.72 11.24 -4.76
C LYS A 239 -26.19 12.68 -4.72
N ASP A 240 -26.19 13.33 -3.56
CA ASP A 240 -25.59 14.67 -3.38
C ASP A 240 -24.09 14.67 -3.69
N VAL A 241 -23.35 13.60 -3.31
CA VAL A 241 -21.94 13.42 -3.66
C VAL A 241 -21.75 13.42 -5.18
N PHE A 242 -22.52 12.62 -5.88
CA PHE A 242 -22.45 12.55 -7.34
C PHE A 242 -22.92 13.85 -8.02
N ALA A 243 -23.85 14.58 -7.42
CA ALA A 243 -24.24 15.91 -7.90
C ALA A 243 -23.07 16.90 -7.82
N LYS A 244 -22.30 16.89 -6.73
CA LYS A 244 -21.07 17.67 -6.59
C LYS A 244 -20.00 17.25 -7.61
N TRP A 245 -19.86 15.98 -7.83
CA TRP A 245 -18.93 15.49 -8.86
C TRP A 245 -19.34 15.93 -10.27
N LYS A 246 -20.64 15.95 -10.54
CA LYS A 246 -21.21 16.40 -11.81
C LYS A 246 -20.86 17.86 -12.12
N GLU A 247 -20.77 18.74 -11.13
CA GLU A 247 -20.35 20.13 -11.32
C GLU A 247 -18.96 20.19 -11.98
N LEU A 248 -18.02 19.33 -11.56
CA LEU A 248 -16.68 19.24 -12.14
C LEU A 248 -16.68 18.62 -13.55
N ILE A 249 -17.47 17.56 -13.75
CA ILE A 249 -17.57 16.86 -15.04
C ILE A 249 -18.16 17.79 -16.10
N ASP A 250 -19.27 18.45 -15.80
CA ASP A 250 -19.93 19.37 -16.70
C ASP A 250 -19.06 20.59 -17.04
N ALA A 251 -18.28 21.06 -16.09
CA ALA A 251 -17.31 22.13 -16.29
C ALA A 251 -16.04 21.67 -17.06
N GLY A 252 -15.93 20.39 -17.38
CA GLY A 252 -14.78 19.83 -18.10
C GLY A 252 -13.47 19.90 -17.33
N PHE A 253 -13.51 19.64 -16.02
CA PHE A 253 -12.34 19.72 -15.15
C PHE A 253 -11.31 18.64 -15.44
N PHE A 254 -11.75 17.44 -15.81
CA PHE A 254 -10.89 16.27 -15.89
C PHE A 254 -10.21 16.10 -17.25
N LEU A 255 -9.05 15.47 -17.23
CA LEU A 255 -8.34 15.03 -18.41
C LEU A 255 -9.26 14.18 -19.31
N PRO A 256 -9.45 14.55 -20.59
CA PRO A 256 -10.25 13.75 -21.52
C PRO A 256 -9.68 12.33 -21.67
N ASN A 257 -10.58 11.34 -21.85
CA ASN A 257 -10.20 9.94 -22.03
C ASN A 257 -9.30 9.39 -20.89
N SER A 258 -9.54 9.82 -19.66
CA SER A 258 -8.75 9.45 -18.49
C SER A 258 -8.64 7.94 -18.28
N SER A 259 -9.61 7.14 -18.74
CA SER A 259 -9.59 5.68 -18.70
C SER A 259 -8.49 5.02 -19.56
N ASN A 260 -7.86 5.76 -20.46
CA ASN A 260 -6.75 5.26 -21.25
C ASN A 260 -5.39 5.35 -20.52
N TYR A 261 -5.34 6.10 -19.43
CA TYR A 261 -4.09 6.37 -18.70
C TYR A 261 -4.10 5.72 -17.33
N SER A 262 -2.98 5.13 -16.92
CA SER A 262 -2.68 4.90 -15.50
C SER A 262 -2.41 6.24 -14.80
N TRP A 263 -2.32 6.25 -13.47
CA TRP A 263 -1.96 7.49 -12.78
C TRP A 263 -0.57 7.99 -13.20
N GLN A 264 0.40 7.09 -13.38
CA GLN A 264 1.75 7.43 -13.84
C GLN A 264 1.73 8.04 -15.25
N GLU A 265 0.94 7.48 -16.16
CA GLU A 265 0.78 7.99 -17.53
C GLU A 265 0.04 9.35 -17.57
N SER A 266 -0.70 9.69 -16.51
CA SER A 266 -1.38 11.00 -16.39
C SER A 266 -0.49 12.11 -15.83
N VAL A 267 0.59 11.78 -15.11
CA VAL A 267 1.53 12.75 -14.50
C VAL A 267 2.20 13.68 -15.53
N PRO A 268 2.64 13.22 -16.70
CA PRO A 268 3.24 14.10 -17.72
C PRO A 268 2.37 15.27 -18.14
N PHE A 269 1.05 15.17 -18.09
CA PHE A 269 0.17 16.30 -18.40
C PHE A 269 0.33 17.45 -17.39
N LEU A 270 0.52 17.12 -16.10
CA LEU A 270 0.83 18.11 -15.07
C LEU A 270 2.25 18.66 -15.25
N MET A 271 3.25 17.79 -15.41
CA MET A 271 4.65 18.21 -15.50
C MET A 271 4.91 19.10 -16.72
N ASN A 272 4.25 18.84 -17.84
CA ASN A 272 4.37 19.64 -19.06
C ASN A 272 3.42 20.87 -19.11
N GLY A 273 2.69 21.15 -18.02
CA GLY A 273 1.81 22.30 -17.93
C GLY A 273 0.55 22.23 -18.79
N LYS A 274 0.18 21.04 -19.29
CA LYS A 274 -1.11 20.81 -19.99
C LYS A 274 -2.27 20.68 -19.01
N ALA A 275 -1.98 20.27 -17.77
CA ALA A 275 -2.90 20.28 -16.65
C ALA A 275 -2.28 21.04 -15.47
N ALA A 276 -3.12 21.53 -14.57
CA ALA A 276 -2.69 22.37 -13.47
C ALA A 276 -2.70 21.67 -12.11
N MET A 277 -3.52 20.64 -11.92
CA MET A 277 -3.72 19.96 -10.61
C MET A 277 -3.83 18.44 -10.79
N ILE A 278 -3.58 17.72 -9.69
CA ILE A 278 -3.87 16.29 -9.53
C ILE A 278 -4.29 16.02 -8.09
N LEU A 279 -5.38 15.26 -7.87
CA LEU A 279 -5.74 14.73 -6.56
C LEU A 279 -5.11 13.33 -6.43
N ILE A 280 -4.20 13.16 -5.48
CA ILE A 280 -3.47 11.89 -5.33
C ILE A 280 -2.77 11.82 -3.96
N GLY A 281 -2.32 10.63 -3.57
CA GLY A 281 -1.50 10.41 -2.38
C GLY A 281 -0.07 10.94 -2.51
N ASN A 282 0.61 11.15 -1.38
CA ASN A 282 1.94 11.78 -1.34
C ASN A 282 3.02 11.00 -2.12
N PHE A 283 2.82 9.73 -2.38
CA PHE A 283 3.72 8.94 -3.25
C PHE A 283 3.94 9.59 -4.64
N PHE A 284 3.02 10.43 -5.09
CA PHE A 284 3.19 11.24 -6.31
C PHE A 284 4.49 12.06 -6.26
N THR A 285 4.91 12.56 -5.10
CA THR A 285 6.08 13.43 -4.98
C THR A 285 7.39 12.77 -5.40
N GLN A 286 7.42 11.45 -5.47
CA GLN A 286 8.55 10.68 -6.02
C GLN A 286 8.77 10.91 -7.52
N THR A 287 7.74 11.37 -8.23
CA THR A 287 7.80 11.66 -9.67
C THR A 287 8.25 13.09 -9.98
N ILE A 288 8.37 13.94 -8.95
CA ILE A 288 8.76 15.34 -9.10
C ILE A 288 10.27 15.42 -9.37
N THR A 289 10.64 15.86 -10.56
CA THR A 289 12.04 16.08 -10.94
C THR A 289 12.63 17.36 -10.30
N ASP A 290 13.94 17.47 -10.26
CA ASP A 290 14.62 18.60 -9.60
C ASP A 290 14.23 19.96 -10.16
N ASP A 291 14.01 20.06 -11.47
CA ASP A 291 13.56 21.30 -12.15
C ASP A 291 12.09 21.64 -11.89
N MET A 292 11.33 20.72 -11.29
CA MET A 292 9.92 20.90 -10.96
C MET A 292 9.65 21.10 -9.48
N LYS A 293 10.62 20.88 -8.59
CA LYS A 293 10.45 20.95 -7.13
C LYS A 293 9.83 22.28 -6.66
N ASP A 294 10.31 23.39 -7.20
CA ASP A 294 9.82 24.71 -6.79
C ASP A 294 8.50 25.09 -7.47
N LYS A 295 8.07 24.35 -8.49
CA LYS A 295 6.85 24.63 -9.25
C LYS A 295 5.63 23.85 -8.76
N ILE A 296 5.82 22.81 -7.96
CA ILE A 296 4.72 22.02 -7.40
C ILE A 296 4.39 22.52 -5.99
N GLY A 297 3.11 22.69 -5.73
CA GLY A 297 2.56 22.98 -4.40
C GLY A 297 1.55 21.92 -4.00
N PHE A 298 1.07 22.02 -2.76
CA PHE A 298 0.07 21.14 -2.18
C PHE A 298 -0.97 21.95 -1.41
N PHE A 299 -2.23 21.53 -1.49
CA PHE A 299 -3.29 22.02 -0.61
C PHE A 299 -4.31 20.93 -0.32
N PRO A 300 -4.96 20.97 0.86
CA PRO A 300 -6.02 20.03 1.22
C PRO A 300 -7.21 20.11 0.26
N PHE A 301 -7.99 19.03 0.16
CA PHE A 301 -9.22 19.09 -0.64
C PHE A 301 -10.14 20.20 -0.11
N PRO A 302 -10.73 21.03 -1.01
CA PRO A 302 -11.52 22.20 -0.64
C PRO A 302 -12.73 21.88 0.23
N VAL A 303 -13.09 22.78 1.13
CA VAL A 303 -14.26 22.67 1.98
C VAL A 303 -15.53 22.83 1.15
N ILE A 304 -16.48 21.88 1.27
CA ILE A 304 -17.82 21.96 0.67
C ILE A 304 -18.82 22.44 1.73
N LYS A 305 -18.86 21.79 2.90
CA LYS A 305 -19.71 22.19 4.03
C LYS A 305 -18.81 22.53 5.23
N PRO A 306 -18.76 23.80 5.66
CA PRO A 306 -17.81 24.25 6.69
C PRO A 306 -18.09 23.72 8.10
N ASP A 307 -19.31 23.24 8.34
CA ASP A 307 -19.73 22.75 9.66
C ASP A 307 -19.39 21.26 9.90
N LEU A 308 -18.83 20.58 8.89
CA LEU A 308 -18.43 19.19 9.01
C LEU A 308 -16.99 19.07 9.51
N PRO A 309 -16.71 18.12 10.43
CA PRO A 309 -15.35 17.79 10.81
C PRO A 309 -14.53 17.30 9.59
N ASP A 310 -13.27 17.69 9.54
CA ASP A 310 -12.35 17.26 8.49
C ASP A 310 -12.12 15.74 8.54
N GLY A 311 -12.44 15.05 7.45
CA GLY A 311 -12.06 13.68 7.17
C GLY A 311 -10.97 13.68 6.09
N GLU A 312 -9.94 12.88 6.27
CA GLU A 312 -8.81 12.80 5.33
C GLU A 312 -8.47 11.33 5.02
N ASP A 313 -8.07 11.06 3.79
CA ASP A 313 -7.48 9.77 3.45
C ASP A 313 -6.04 9.70 3.96
N ALA A 314 -5.77 8.68 4.75
CA ALA A 314 -4.45 8.37 5.30
C ALA A 314 -4.17 6.86 5.23
N PRO A 315 -4.08 6.29 4.02
CA PRO A 315 -3.90 4.86 3.84
C PRO A 315 -2.56 4.37 4.40
N VAL A 316 -2.59 3.17 4.99
CA VAL A 316 -1.43 2.52 5.64
C VAL A 316 -0.98 1.35 4.79
N ASP A 317 0.30 1.33 4.42
CA ASP A 317 0.96 0.21 3.75
C ASP A 317 1.60 -0.72 4.78
N THR A 318 1.62 -2.02 4.48
CA THR A 318 1.88 -3.05 5.48
C THR A 318 2.68 -4.22 4.93
N ILE A 319 3.31 -4.99 5.85
CA ILE A 319 3.88 -6.30 5.56
C ILE A 319 3.28 -7.36 6.49
N HIS A 320 3.06 -8.55 5.95
CA HIS A 320 2.40 -9.65 6.64
C HIS A 320 3.14 -10.96 6.44
N ILE A 321 2.93 -11.88 7.38
CA ILE A 321 3.36 -13.27 7.28
C ILE A 321 2.14 -14.09 6.84
N PRO A 322 2.18 -14.79 5.69
CA PRO A 322 1.15 -15.73 5.32
C PRO A 322 1.01 -16.88 6.33
N ALA A 323 -0.21 -17.34 6.58
CA ALA A 323 -0.47 -18.43 7.52
C ALA A 323 0.31 -19.72 7.20
N LYS A 324 0.54 -19.99 5.90
CA LYS A 324 1.29 -21.15 5.38
C LYS A 324 2.75 -20.85 5.03
N ALA A 325 3.32 -19.71 5.52
CA ALA A 325 4.73 -19.39 5.32
C ALA A 325 5.64 -20.52 5.83
N LYS A 326 6.67 -20.85 5.05
CA LYS A 326 7.59 -21.96 5.36
C LYS A 326 8.63 -21.54 6.41
N ASN A 327 9.10 -20.30 6.36
CA ASN A 327 10.09 -19.74 7.28
C ASN A 327 9.51 -18.59 8.12
N LYS A 328 8.58 -18.93 9.02
CA LYS A 328 7.98 -17.94 9.93
C LYS A 328 9.01 -17.31 10.89
N THR A 329 10.05 -18.03 11.27
CA THR A 329 11.13 -17.50 12.13
C THR A 329 11.89 -16.38 11.43
N GLY A 330 12.33 -16.61 10.19
CA GLY A 330 12.98 -15.58 9.38
C GLY A 330 12.04 -14.41 9.05
N ALA A 331 10.77 -14.71 8.77
CA ALA A 331 9.76 -13.70 8.52
C ALA A 331 9.54 -12.77 9.74
N ARG A 332 9.43 -13.32 10.95
CA ARG A 332 9.31 -12.53 12.18
C ARG A 332 10.52 -11.64 12.43
N LYS A 333 11.74 -12.13 12.18
CA LYS A 333 12.97 -11.29 12.24
C LYS A 333 12.90 -10.12 11.26
N PHE A 334 12.36 -10.34 10.05
CA PHE A 334 12.20 -9.27 9.07
C PHE A 334 11.14 -8.25 9.51
N LEU A 335 10.02 -8.70 10.08
CA LEU A 335 9.02 -7.80 10.64
C LEU A 335 9.61 -6.92 11.77
N GLU A 336 10.36 -7.53 12.70
CA GLU A 336 11.04 -6.81 13.79
C GLU A 336 12.08 -5.81 13.23
N PHE A 337 12.79 -6.18 12.16
CA PHE A 337 13.74 -5.29 11.48
C PHE A 337 13.06 -4.08 10.84
N VAL A 338 11.96 -4.31 10.10
CA VAL A 338 11.19 -3.23 9.46
C VAL A 338 10.50 -2.32 10.48
N ALA A 339 10.15 -2.85 11.64
CA ALA A 339 9.51 -2.08 12.70
C ALA A 339 10.45 -1.09 13.41
N LYS A 340 11.78 -1.24 13.29
CA LYS A 340 12.75 -0.34 13.94
C LYS A 340 12.64 1.10 13.44
N PRO A 341 12.80 2.11 14.32
CA PRO A 341 12.76 3.51 13.91
C PRO A 341 13.71 3.83 12.74
N GLU A 342 14.96 3.37 12.80
CA GLU A 342 15.97 3.63 11.76
C GLU A 342 15.60 3.00 10.41
N THR A 343 14.95 1.84 10.40
CA THR A 343 14.47 1.22 9.15
C THR A 343 13.26 1.98 8.61
N GLN A 344 12.36 2.41 9.47
CA GLN A 344 11.22 3.25 9.10
C GLN A 344 11.67 4.62 8.55
N GLU A 345 12.73 5.20 9.10
CA GLU A 345 13.35 6.43 8.57
C GLU A 345 13.92 6.21 7.16
N MET A 346 14.61 5.09 6.93
CA MET A 346 15.13 4.72 5.60
C MET A 346 13.99 4.56 4.58
N ILE A 347 12.91 3.86 4.97
CA ILE A 347 11.73 3.70 4.13
C ILE A 347 11.10 5.06 3.84
N ALA A 348 10.80 5.85 4.87
CA ALA A 348 10.15 7.15 4.73
C ALA A 348 10.93 8.11 3.82
N ALA A 349 12.25 8.15 3.96
CA ALA A 349 13.12 8.98 3.12
C ALA A 349 13.09 8.55 1.65
N GLY A 350 13.11 7.24 1.38
CA GLY A 350 13.16 6.71 0.03
C GLY A 350 11.83 6.77 -0.71
N ILE A 351 10.71 6.46 -0.04
CA ILE A 351 9.38 6.47 -0.66
C ILE A 351 8.62 7.79 -0.43
N LYS A 352 9.20 8.75 0.29
CA LYS A 352 8.59 10.04 0.62
C LYS A 352 7.18 9.92 1.21
N ASN A 353 7.04 9.05 2.20
CA ASN A 353 5.82 8.88 2.99
C ASN A 353 6.13 9.10 4.47
N LEU A 354 5.11 9.24 5.30
CA LEU A 354 5.28 9.37 6.75
C LEU A 354 5.65 8.02 7.36
N PRO A 355 6.64 7.94 8.26
CA PRO A 355 6.96 6.72 8.96
C PRO A 355 5.80 6.32 9.87
N ALA A 356 5.43 5.04 9.89
CA ALA A 356 4.36 4.55 10.76
C ALA A 356 4.79 4.48 12.23
N ASN A 357 6.09 4.27 12.50
CA ASN A 357 6.65 4.29 13.84
C ASN A 357 6.85 5.73 14.32
N GLN A 358 6.13 6.13 15.38
CA GLN A 358 6.20 7.50 15.91
C GLN A 358 7.57 7.89 16.48
N ASN A 359 8.47 6.93 16.73
CA ASN A 359 9.83 7.19 17.20
C ASN A 359 10.80 7.43 16.03
N ALA A 360 10.39 7.19 14.79
CA ALA A 360 11.15 7.48 13.58
C ALA A 360 10.96 8.95 13.20
N LYS A 361 12.04 9.58 12.72
CA LYS A 361 11.99 10.97 12.25
C LYS A 361 11.52 11.00 10.79
N PRO A 362 10.46 11.75 10.48
CA PRO A 362 10.11 11.97 9.08
C PRO A 362 11.24 12.76 8.38
N PRO A 363 11.47 12.51 7.08
CA PRO A 363 12.42 13.31 6.32
C PRO A 363 11.99 14.79 6.28
N ALA A 364 12.95 15.70 6.20
CA ALA A 364 12.69 17.13 6.01
C ALA A 364 12.18 17.34 4.56
N ASP A 365 10.88 17.34 4.39
CA ASP A 365 10.19 17.47 3.12
C ASP A 365 8.93 18.31 3.32
N PRO A 366 8.72 19.40 2.56
CA PRO A 366 7.59 20.31 2.76
C PRO A 366 6.23 19.67 2.54
N PHE A 367 6.14 18.65 1.68
CA PHE A 367 4.88 17.91 1.46
C PHE A 367 4.57 16.99 2.64
N LEU A 368 5.58 16.32 3.22
CA LEU A 368 5.41 15.51 4.42
C LEU A 368 5.08 16.35 5.65
N GLU A 369 5.69 17.53 5.80
CA GLU A 369 5.35 18.47 6.88
C GLU A 369 3.90 18.95 6.75
N ALA A 370 3.46 19.31 5.54
CA ALA A 370 2.07 19.70 5.27
C ALA A 370 1.10 18.53 5.54
N GLY A 371 1.44 17.32 5.12
CA GLY A 371 0.65 16.12 5.34
C GLY A 371 0.54 15.75 6.81
N ALA A 372 1.64 15.75 7.55
CA ALA A 372 1.64 15.49 8.99
C ALA A 372 0.75 16.50 9.74
N LYS A 373 0.84 17.78 9.37
CA LYS A 373 0.00 18.84 9.95
C LYS A 373 -1.47 18.66 9.61
N LEU A 374 -1.79 18.25 8.36
CA LEU A 374 -3.16 17.98 7.92
C LEU A 374 -3.76 16.82 8.73
N LEU A 375 -3.04 15.70 8.84
CA LEU A 375 -3.52 14.49 9.48
C LEU A 375 -3.56 14.58 11.02
N ALA A 376 -2.81 15.48 11.63
CA ALA A 376 -2.74 15.62 13.09
C ALA A 376 -4.10 15.95 13.74
N ASN A 377 -5.00 16.61 13.01
CA ASN A 377 -6.28 17.09 13.52
C ASN A 377 -7.49 16.51 12.76
N ALA A 378 -7.26 15.65 11.77
CA ALA A 378 -8.30 15.04 10.97
C ALA A 378 -8.71 13.67 11.49
N LYS A 379 -9.95 13.25 11.20
CA LYS A 379 -10.34 11.85 11.25
C LYS A 379 -9.78 11.16 10.00
N ALA A 380 -9.01 10.09 10.17
CA ALA A 380 -8.32 9.40 9.08
C ALA A 380 -9.12 8.20 8.57
N ALA A 381 -9.53 8.25 7.32
CA ALA A 381 -10.00 7.10 6.54
C ALA A 381 -8.81 6.37 5.92
N GLN A 382 -8.97 5.07 5.62
CA GLN A 382 -7.90 4.31 4.98
C GLN A 382 -7.83 4.52 3.46
N PHE A 383 -8.88 4.86 2.84
CA PHE A 383 -9.17 4.96 1.41
C PHE A 383 -10.26 3.97 1.00
N TYR A 384 -11.09 4.33 0.03
CA TYR A 384 -12.27 3.58 -0.39
C TYR A 384 -12.06 2.06 -0.47
N ASP A 385 -11.02 1.62 -1.17
CA ASP A 385 -10.79 0.19 -1.39
C ASP A 385 -10.17 -0.53 -0.18
N ARG A 386 -9.85 0.20 0.88
CA ARG A 386 -9.33 -0.33 2.15
C ARG A 386 -10.37 -0.23 3.27
N ASP A 387 -11.35 0.67 3.14
CA ASP A 387 -12.39 0.90 4.13
C ASP A 387 -13.65 0.08 3.89
N THR A 388 -13.86 -0.49 2.71
CA THR A 388 -15.02 -1.34 2.43
C THR A 388 -14.65 -2.77 2.03
N ASN A 389 -15.67 -3.64 1.91
CA ASN A 389 -15.49 -5.03 1.44
C ASN A 389 -14.79 -5.06 0.07
N PRO A 390 -13.82 -5.97 -0.19
CA PRO A 390 -13.07 -5.99 -1.45
C PRO A 390 -13.91 -6.15 -2.72
N GLU A 391 -15.04 -6.85 -2.67
CA GLU A 391 -15.95 -6.97 -3.80
C GLU A 391 -16.72 -5.67 -4.01
N MET A 392 -17.22 -5.07 -2.92
CA MET A 392 -17.86 -3.76 -2.94
C MET A 392 -16.91 -2.69 -3.48
N ALA A 393 -15.65 -2.70 -3.03
CA ALA A 393 -14.62 -1.80 -3.52
C ALA A 393 -14.41 -1.92 -5.03
N THR A 394 -14.34 -3.15 -5.54
CA THR A 394 -14.14 -3.41 -6.98
C THR A 394 -15.30 -2.85 -7.80
N GLU A 395 -16.53 -3.12 -7.40
CA GLU A 395 -17.71 -2.68 -8.15
C GLU A 395 -17.98 -1.17 -7.97
N GLY A 396 -17.73 -0.62 -6.79
CA GLY A 396 -17.81 0.82 -6.54
C GLY A 396 -16.85 1.62 -7.42
N MET A 397 -15.58 1.23 -7.44
CA MET A 397 -14.55 1.89 -8.28
C MET A 397 -14.88 1.83 -9.78
N LYS A 398 -15.42 0.71 -10.27
CA LYS A 398 -15.96 0.62 -11.65
C LYS A 398 -17.12 1.59 -11.86
N GLY A 399 -18.02 1.68 -10.89
CA GLY A 399 -19.16 2.61 -10.93
C GLY A 399 -18.70 4.07 -10.98
N PHE A 400 -17.68 4.44 -10.24
CA PHE A 400 -17.11 5.78 -10.23
C PHE A 400 -16.47 6.14 -11.58
N GLN A 401 -15.68 5.21 -12.15
CA GLN A 401 -15.12 5.38 -13.49
C GLN A 401 -16.22 5.50 -14.56
N GLU A 402 -17.27 4.67 -14.47
CA GLU A 402 -18.44 4.73 -15.38
C GLU A 402 -19.15 6.07 -15.24
N TYR A 403 -19.33 6.59 -14.00
CA TYR A 403 -19.97 7.89 -13.78
C TYR A 403 -19.17 9.04 -14.37
N MET A 404 -17.86 9.05 -14.26
CA MET A 404 -17.01 10.07 -14.89
C MET A 404 -17.20 10.14 -16.41
N ALA A 405 -17.43 9.00 -17.05
CA ALA A 405 -17.64 8.92 -18.50
C ALA A 405 -19.11 9.13 -18.91
N TYR A 406 -20.05 8.71 -18.09
CA TYR A 406 -21.49 8.68 -18.38
C TYR A 406 -22.33 9.09 -17.18
N PRO A 407 -22.33 10.37 -16.76
CA PRO A 407 -23.05 10.84 -15.56
C PRO A 407 -24.56 10.55 -15.56
N SER A 408 -25.17 10.44 -16.73
CA SER A 408 -26.60 10.11 -16.88
C SER A 408 -26.97 8.71 -16.38
N ARG A 409 -25.97 7.83 -16.15
CA ARG A 409 -26.20 6.45 -15.68
C ARG A 409 -26.26 6.33 -14.15
N ILE A 410 -26.29 7.44 -13.42
CA ILE A 410 -26.21 7.44 -11.95
C ILE A 410 -27.21 6.47 -11.30
N ASP A 411 -28.47 6.48 -11.67
CA ASP A 411 -29.47 5.62 -11.04
C ASP A 411 -29.18 4.13 -11.26
N SER A 412 -28.72 3.74 -12.46
CA SER A 412 -28.34 2.36 -12.74
C SER A 412 -27.07 1.93 -12.01
N ILE A 413 -26.12 2.85 -11.83
CA ILE A 413 -24.89 2.63 -11.05
C ILE A 413 -25.27 2.37 -9.59
N LEU A 414 -26.03 3.27 -8.96
CA LEU A 414 -26.42 3.15 -7.55
C LEU A 414 -27.23 1.87 -7.28
N GLN A 415 -28.19 1.54 -8.15
CA GLN A 415 -28.95 0.27 -8.02
C GLN A 415 -28.06 -0.98 -8.13
N ARG A 416 -27.04 -0.94 -8.97
CA ARG A 416 -26.05 -2.02 -9.05
C ARG A 416 -25.24 -2.13 -7.77
N LEU A 417 -24.77 -1.01 -7.24
CA LEU A 417 -24.00 -0.96 -6.00
C LEU A 417 -24.81 -1.44 -4.79
N ASP A 418 -26.09 -1.05 -4.66
CA ASP A 418 -26.98 -1.56 -3.61
C ASP A 418 -27.13 -3.08 -3.64
N LYS A 419 -27.21 -3.67 -4.85
CA LYS A 419 -27.30 -5.13 -4.98
C LYS A 419 -26.01 -5.83 -4.52
N VAL A 420 -24.86 -5.25 -4.82
CA VAL A 420 -23.57 -5.78 -4.36
C VAL A 420 -23.46 -5.66 -2.85
N GLU A 421 -23.75 -4.48 -2.31
CA GLU A 421 -23.75 -4.19 -0.87
C GLU A 421 -24.64 -5.16 -0.09
N ALA A 422 -25.91 -5.31 -0.52
CA ALA A 422 -26.86 -6.23 0.10
C ALA A 422 -26.37 -7.69 0.10
N ARG A 423 -25.55 -8.10 -0.87
CA ARG A 423 -24.98 -9.43 -0.93
C ARG A 423 -23.77 -9.56 0.00
N VAL A 424 -22.80 -8.66 -0.11
CA VAL A 424 -21.51 -8.82 0.56
C VAL A 424 -21.53 -8.56 2.05
N PHE A 425 -22.44 -7.66 2.53
CA PHE A 425 -22.56 -7.37 3.96
C PHE A 425 -23.55 -8.28 4.67
N LYS A 426 -24.64 -8.76 4.02
CA LYS A 426 -25.54 -9.77 4.61
C LYS A 426 -24.92 -11.15 4.77
N GLU A 427 -23.94 -11.50 3.94
CA GLU A 427 -23.19 -12.76 4.07
C GLU A 427 -22.21 -12.76 5.26
N GLN A 428 -21.84 -11.58 5.76
CA GLN A 428 -20.97 -11.42 6.93
C GLN A 428 -21.70 -11.52 8.27
N GLU A 429 -23.04 -11.37 8.27
CA GLU A 429 -23.88 -11.50 9.48
C GLU A 429 -24.30 -12.95 9.80
N LYS A 430 -23.95 -13.93 8.96
CA LYS A 430 -24.22 -15.37 9.14
C LYS A 430 -22.97 -16.13 9.57
#